data_f444f078fdc16e514010afe8f1a4f45c
#
_entry.id   f444f078fdc16e514010afe8f1a4f45c
#
_cell.length_a   1.000
_cell.length_b   1.000
_cell.length_c   1.000
_cell.angle_alpha   90.00
_cell.angle_beta   90.00
_cell.angle_gamma   90.00
#
_symmetry.space_group_name_H-M   'P 1'
#
loop_
_entity.id
_entity.type
_entity.pdbx_description
1 polymer ?
#
loop_
_entity_poly.entity_id
_entity_poly.type
_entity_poly.pdbx_seq_one_letter_code
_entity_poly.pdbx_strand_id
1 'polypeptide(L)'
;EQYGMVDLNCRALTAVTQIALPYMQKGGAIVEVCSIAAFVPTPNMSVYSSTKAYVFSLSKALRCELKSRGVNVLAVCPCPMDTEFLSIAGIAEKKTSFNHLPRIQPELVVRKSVERALKGKAVYTGKVLYKVYRVLAKLLPHNWLMKLTTI
;
A
#
# COMPACT_ATOMS: atom_id res chain seq x y z
N GLU A 1 20.61 -2.36 3.44
CA GLU A 1 19.49 -1.85 2.60
C GLU A 1 18.14 -2.48 2.97
N GLN A 2 17.99 -3.82 2.92
CA GLN A 2 16.72 -4.50 3.22
C GLN A 2 16.27 -4.33 4.69
N TYR A 3 17.18 -4.36 5.66
CA TYR A 3 16.88 -4.09 7.07
C TYR A 3 16.34 -2.68 7.27
N GLY A 4 16.97 -1.68 6.65
CA GLY A 4 16.49 -0.30 6.71
C GLY A 4 15.08 -0.12 6.12
N MET A 5 14.71 -0.92 5.13
CA MET A 5 13.33 -0.94 4.59
C MET A 5 12.33 -1.49 5.62
N VAL A 6 12.69 -2.52 6.38
CA VAL A 6 11.86 -3.05 7.47
C VAL A 6 11.74 -2.03 8.59
N ASP A 7 12.87 -1.40 8.96
CA ASP A 7 12.89 -0.35 9.99
C ASP A 7 11.99 0.82 9.62
N LEU A 8 12.06 1.30 8.36
CA LEU A 8 11.25 2.42 7.90
C LEU A 8 9.78 2.05 7.73
N ASN A 9 9.50 1.00 6.94
CA ASN A 9 8.13 0.66 6.54
C ASN A 9 7.32 -0.03 7.63
N CYS A 10 7.96 -0.72 8.58
CA CYS A 10 7.26 -1.44 9.64
C CYS A 10 7.48 -0.77 10.99
N ARG A 11 8.72 -0.72 11.50
CA ARG A 11 9.00 -0.25 12.85
C ARG A 11 8.69 1.23 13.03
N ALA A 12 9.25 2.09 12.19
CA ALA A 12 9.04 3.54 12.29
C ALA A 12 7.57 3.91 12.02
N LEU A 13 6.94 3.33 10.99
CA LEU A 13 5.53 3.54 10.69
C LEU A 13 4.66 3.16 11.89
N THR A 14 4.88 1.99 12.49
CA THR A 14 4.12 1.54 13.66
C THR A 14 4.32 2.49 14.84
N ALA A 15 5.58 2.89 15.11
CA ALA A 15 5.88 3.81 16.22
C ALA A 15 5.18 5.16 16.03
N VAL A 16 5.29 5.78 14.85
CA VAL A 16 4.63 7.06 14.55
C VAL A 16 3.11 6.93 14.67
N THR A 17 2.53 5.85 14.13
CA THR A 17 1.10 5.59 14.25
C THR A 17 0.67 5.49 15.72
N GLN A 18 1.36 4.69 16.52
CA GLN A 18 1.05 4.52 17.95
C GLN A 18 1.17 5.84 18.74
N ILE A 19 2.19 6.64 18.47
CA ILE A 19 2.38 7.96 19.10
C ILE A 19 1.23 8.91 18.70
N ALA A 20 0.74 8.85 17.46
CA ALA A 20 -0.34 9.72 16.99
C ALA A 20 -1.72 9.33 17.51
N LEU A 21 -1.96 8.03 17.81
CA LEU A 21 -3.28 7.51 18.19
C LEU A 21 -3.95 8.27 19.36
N PRO A 22 -3.27 8.63 20.47
CA PRO A 22 -3.89 9.38 21.57
C PRO A 22 -4.45 10.74 21.17
N TYR A 23 -3.85 11.37 20.15
CA TYR A 23 -4.23 12.70 19.67
C TYR A 23 -5.30 12.69 18.59
N MET A 24 -5.66 11.51 18.08
CA MET A 24 -6.69 11.40 17.05
C MET A 24 -8.09 11.63 17.65
N GLN A 25 -8.84 12.56 17.05
CA GLN A 25 -10.20 12.90 17.44
C GLN A 25 -11.23 12.31 16.47
N LYS A 26 -12.49 12.28 16.88
CA LYS A 26 -13.63 11.89 16.05
C LYS A 26 -13.67 12.70 14.76
N GLY A 27 -13.81 12.03 13.62
CA GLY A 27 -13.74 12.61 12.29
C GLY A 27 -12.33 12.68 11.70
N GLY A 28 -11.29 12.40 12.51
CA GLY A 28 -9.92 12.30 12.03
C GLY A 28 -9.69 11.07 11.15
N ALA A 29 -8.61 11.10 10.36
CA ALA A 29 -8.23 9.99 9.51
C ALA A 29 -6.71 9.76 9.51
N ILE A 30 -6.33 8.48 9.51
CA ILE A 30 -4.96 8.02 9.28
C ILE A 30 -4.89 7.50 7.86
N VAL A 31 -3.84 7.88 7.13
CA VAL A 31 -3.59 7.44 5.76
C VAL A 31 -2.27 6.68 5.73
N GLU A 32 -2.35 5.36 5.58
CA GLU A 32 -1.18 4.49 5.52
C GLU A 32 -0.80 4.19 4.07
N VAL A 33 0.43 4.52 3.70
CA VAL A 33 0.91 4.34 2.34
C VAL A 33 1.45 2.92 2.14
N CYS A 34 0.58 2.07 1.61
CA CYS A 34 0.87 0.69 1.20
C CYS A 34 1.42 0.62 -0.23
N SER A 35 1.05 -0.42 -0.94
CA SER A 35 1.30 -0.66 -2.37
C SER A 35 0.35 -1.74 -2.87
N ILE A 36 0.17 -1.87 -4.19
CA ILE A 36 -0.43 -3.08 -4.80
C ILE A 36 0.41 -4.33 -4.53
N ALA A 37 1.72 -4.19 -4.29
CA ALA A 37 2.61 -5.28 -3.88
C ALA A 37 2.23 -5.90 -2.52
N ALA A 38 1.35 -5.25 -1.74
CA ALA A 38 0.79 -5.79 -0.51
C ALA A 38 -0.22 -6.93 -0.75
N PHE A 39 -0.72 -7.11 -1.96
CA PHE A 39 -1.79 -8.07 -2.25
C PHE A 39 -1.28 -9.48 -2.54
N VAL A 40 -0.09 -9.59 -3.12
CA VAL A 40 0.56 -10.86 -3.49
C VAL A 40 2.06 -10.73 -3.26
N PRO A 41 2.74 -11.77 -2.73
CA PRO A 41 4.19 -11.78 -2.64
C PRO A 41 4.81 -11.54 -4.03
N THR A 42 5.82 -10.69 -4.11
CA THR A 42 6.46 -10.33 -5.38
C THR A 42 7.89 -10.88 -5.39
N PRO A 43 8.21 -11.88 -6.24
CA PRO A 43 9.58 -12.35 -6.42
C PRO A 43 10.52 -11.19 -6.81
N ASN A 44 11.76 -11.25 -6.36
CA ASN A 44 12.77 -10.20 -6.46
C ASN A 44 12.50 -8.91 -5.66
N MET A 45 11.30 -8.79 -5.06
CA MET A 45 10.91 -7.72 -4.13
C MET A 45 10.34 -8.27 -2.82
N SER A 46 10.85 -9.40 -2.33
CA SER A 46 10.29 -10.14 -1.19
C SER A 46 10.15 -9.26 0.07
N VAL A 47 11.22 -8.57 0.48
CA VAL A 47 11.17 -7.70 1.66
C VAL A 47 10.20 -6.54 1.45
N TYR A 48 10.24 -5.88 0.29
CA TYR A 48 9.31 -4.78 -0.01
C TYR A 48 7.85 -5.23 0.06
N SER A 49 7.49 -6.28 -0.66
CA SER A 49 6.10 -6.78 -0.67
C SER A 49 5.64 -7.22 0.72
N SER A 50 6.54 -7.85 1.50
CA SER A 50 6.26 -8.24 2.88
C SER A 50 6.03 -7.04 3.79
N THR A 51 6.86 -5.99 3.71
CA THR A 51 6.62 -4.77 4.49
C THR A 51 5.31 -4.08 4.12
N LYS A 52 4.95 -4.06 2.83
CA LYS A 52 3.68 -3.46 2.38
C LYS A 52 2.47 -4.32 2.75
N ALA A 53 2.60 -5.64 2.81
CA ALA A 53 1.58 -6.53 3.35
C ALA A 53 1.37 -6.31 4.86
N TYR A 54 2.45 -6.10 5.62
CA TYR A 54 2.38 -5.70 7.03
C TYR A 54 1.57 -4.42 7.19
N VAL A 55 1.92 -3.34 6.48
CA VAL A 55 1.22 -2.05 6.55
C VAL A 55 -0.26 -2.20 6.17
N PHE A 56 -0.56 -2.99 5.14
CA PHE A 56 -1.94 -3.24 4.71
C PHE A 56 -2.77 -3.97 5.78
N SER A 57 -2.18 -4.97 6.42
CA SER A 57 -2.82 -5.72 7.51
C SER A 57 -3.05 -4.83 8.74
N LEU A 58 -2.01 -4.10 9.17
CA LEU A 58 -2.07 -3.14 10.27
C LEU A 58 -3.18 -2.10 10.05
N SER A 59 -3.21 -1.47 8.86
CA SER A 59 -4.24 -0.47 8.50
C SER A 59 -5.66 -1.01 8.66
N LYS A 60 -5.89 -2.25 8.26
CA LYS A 60 -7.21 -2.89 8.34
C LYS A 60 -7.61 -3.20 9.78
N ALA A 61 -6.69 -3.69 10.58
CA ALA A 61 -6.93 -3.98 12.00
C ALA A 61 -7.21 -2.68 12.77
N LEU A 62 -6.33 -1.70 12.66
CA LEU A 62 -6.49 -0.38 13.29
C LEU A 62 -7.82 0.30 12.92
N ARG A 63 -8.24 0.17 11.65
CA ARG A 63 -9.54 0.69 11.25
C ARG A 63 -10.69 0.07 12.04
N CYS A 64 -10.66 -1.22 12.34
CA CYS A 64 -11.67 -1.88 13.16
C CYS A 64 -11.61 -1.41 14.61
N GLU A 65 -10.41 -1.33 15.18
CA GLU A 65 -10.16 -0.91 16.55
C GLU A 65 -10.59 0.54 16.80
N LEU A 66 -10.33 1.44 15.84
CA LEU A 66 -10.63 2.87 15.97
C LEU A 66 -12.05 3.24 15.55
N LYS A 67 -12.86 2.28 15.11
CA LYS A 67 -14.24 2.52 14.64
C LYS A 67 -15.10 3.17 15.72
N SER A 68 -15.03 2.70 16.97
CA SER A 68 -15.77 3.26 18.10
C SER A 68 -15.36 4.70 18.43
N ARG A 69 -14.12 5.07 18.16
CA ARG A 69 -13.59 6.43 18.33
C ARG A 69 -13.97 7.36 17.18
N GLY A 70 -14.59 6.85 16.12
CA GLY A 70 -14.94 7.65 14.93
C GLY A 70 -13.72 8.11 14.12
N VAL A 71 -12.57 7.42 14.25
CA VAL A 71 -11.35 7.68 13.48
C VAL A 71 -11.28 6.69 12.33
N ASN A 72 -11.06 7.20 11.11
CA ASN A 72 -10.90 6.35 9.93
C ASN A 72 -9.43 6.00 9.70
N VAL A 73 -9.16 4.78 9.19
CA VAL A 73 -7.86 4.40 8.66
C VAL A 73 -8.02 3.98 7.20
N LEU A 74 -7.29 4.64 6.31
CA LEU A 74 -7.27 4.34 4.88
C LEU A 74 -5.93 3.70 4.51
N ALA A 75 -5.97 2.49 3.97
CA ALA A 75 -4.83 1.89 3.29
C ALA A 75 -4.78 2.38 1.83
N VAL A 76 -3.77 3.15 1.47
CA VAL A 76 -3.53 3.59 0.09
C VAL A 76 -2.63 2.58 -0.58
N CYS A 77 -3.13 1.91 -1.62
CA CYS A 77 -2.38 0.92 -2.39
C CYS A 77 -2.15 1.46 -3.81
N PRO A 78 -1.15 2.33 -4.01
CA PRO A 78 -0.87 2.89 -5.31
C PRO A 78 -0.47 1.79 -6.30
N CYS A 79 -0.85 1.99 -7.56
CA CYS A 79 -0.25 1.30 -8.68
C CYS A 79 1.08 2.00 -9.06
N PRO A 80 1.83 1.48 -10.04
CA PRO A 80 3.07 2.11 -10.46
C PRO A 80 2.91 3.62 -10.73
N MET A 81 3.83 4.40 -10.22
CA MET A 81 3.89 5.86 -10.38
C MET A 81 5.26 6.24 -10.92
N ASP A 82 5.33 7.31 -11.71
CA ASP A 82 6.59 7.88 -12.15
C ASP A 82 7.20 8.69 -11.01
N THR A 83 8.05 8.03 -10.23
CA THR A 83 8.74 8.59 -9.07
C THR A 83 10.19 8.08 -9.05
N GLU A 84 11.05 8.74 -8.31
CA GLU A 84 12.45 8.33 -8.08
C GLU A 84 12.57 6.90 -7.51
N PHE A 85 11.50 6.39 -6.90
CA PHE A 85 11.49 5.01 -6.37
C PHE A 85 11.84 3.97 -7.44
N LEU A 86 11.40 4.16 -8.68
CA LEU A 86 11.65 3.19 -9.76
C LEU A 86 13.13 3.10 -10.13
N SER A 87 13.83 4.23 -10.12
CA SER A 87 15.28 4.27 -10.38
C SER A 87 16.07 3.72 -9.19
N ILE A 88 15.73 4.13 -7.97
CA ILE A 88 16.38 3.66 -6.73
C ILE A 88 16.21 2.14 -6.55
N ALA A 89 15.05 1.60 -6.90
CA ALA A 89 14.76 0.16 -6.83
C ALA A 89 15.39 -0.64 -8.01
N GLY A 90 16.06 0.01 -8.97
CA GLY A 90 16.64 -0.64 -10.14
C GLY A 90 15.60 -1.30 -11.07
N ILE A 91 14.35 -0.84 -11.00
CA ILE A 91 13.23 -1.39 -11.80
C ILE A 91 13.12 -0.66 -13.15
N ALA A 92 13.51 0.61 -13.19
CA ALA A 92 13.36 1.44 -14.39
C ALA A 92 14.17 0.90 -15.58
N GLU A 93 15.32 0.31 -15.33
CA GLU A 93 16.26 -0.19 -16.36
C GLU A 93 15.96 -1.62 -16.82
N LYS A 94 15.19 -2.37 -16.04
CA LYS A 94 14.85 -3.76 -16.38
C LYS A 94 13.72 -3.79 -17.40
N LYS A 95 13.92 -4.52 -18.51
CA LYS A 95 12.86 -4.84 -19.48
C LYS A 95 11.90 -5.89 -18.89
N THR A 96 11.02 -5.46 -18.00
CA THR A 96 10.02 -6.33 -17.38
C THR A 96 8.62 -5.94 -17.79
N SER A 97 7.67 -6.86 -17.64
CA SER A 97 6.24 -6.59 -17.84
C SER A 97 5.72 -5.43 -17.00
N PHE A 98 6.40 -5.14 -15.89
CA PHE A 98 6.08 -4.01 -14.99
C PHE A 98 6.14 -2.64 -15.70
N ASN A 99 7.05 -2.47 -16.68
CA ASN A 99 7.20 -1.21 -17.41
C ASN A 99 6.01 -0.89 -18.33
N HIS A 100 5.23 -1.89 -18.71
CA HIS A 100 4.02 -1.74 -19.54
C HIS A 100 2.75 -1.57 -18.70
N LEU A 101 2.85 -1.64 -17.37
CA LEU A 101 1.69 -1.49 -16.50
C LEU A 101 1.17 -0.04 -16.49
N PRO A 102 -0.16 0.15 -16.46
CA PRO A 102 -0.75 1.49 -16.41
C PRO A 102 -0.32 2.26 -15.16
N ARG A 103 0.31 3.42 -15.34
CA ARG A 103 0.80 4.29 -14.27
C ARG A 103 -0.22 5.35 -13.88
N ILE A 104 -0.07 5.94 -12.71
CA ILE A 104 -0.91 7.02 -12.18
C ILE A 104 -0.03 8.16 -11.67
N GLN A 105 -0.50 9.38 -11.82
CA GLN A 105 0.20 10.56 -11.32
C GLN A 105 0.14 10.61 -9.78
N PRO A 106 1.26 10.90 -9.09
CA PRO A 106 1.32 10.97 -7.63
C PRO A 106 0.31 11.97 -7.04
N GLU A 107 0.14 13.14 -7.64
CA GLU A 107 -0.77 14.20 -7.20
C GLU A 107 -2.22 13.72 -7.17
N LEU A 108 -2.61 12.92 -8.18
CA LEU A 108 -3.95 12.34 -8.23
C LEU A 108 -4.15 11.30 -7.11
N VAL A 109 -3.10 10.52 -6.80
CA VAL A 109 -3.13 9.55 -5.69
C VAL A 109 -3.32 10.30 -4.37
N VAL A 110 -2.54 11.35 -4.12
CA VAL A 110 -2.63 12.16 -2.89
C VAL A 110 -4.04 12.73 -2.72
N ARG A 111 -4.52 13.48 -3.74
CA ARG A 111 -5.85 14.10 -3.69
C ARG A 111 -6.96 13.08 -3.43
N LYS A 112 -6.94 11.95 -4.15
CA LYS A 112 -7.95 10.88 -4.00
C LYS A 112 -7.83 10.15 -2.66
N SER A 113 -6.64 10.05 -2.10
CA SER A 113 -6.44 9.44 -0.79
C SER A 113 -7.04 10.28 0.32
N VAL A 114 -6.79 11.59 0.33
CA VAL A 114 -7.39 12.51 1.31
C VAL A 114 -8.91 12.51 1.20
N GLU A 115 -9.44 12.68 -0.02
CA GLU A 115 -10.90 12.64 -0.26
C GLU A 115 -11.54 11.35 0.27
N ARG A 116 -10.90 10.20 0.03
CA ARG A 116 -11.42 8.90 0.46
C ARG A 116 -11.26 8.66 1.95
N ALA A 117 -10.19 9.14 2.55
CA ALA A 117 -9.99 9.06 3.99
C ALA A 117 -11.09 9.81 4.72
N LEU A 118 -11.38 11.04 4.32
CA LEU A 118 -12.46 11.86 4.89
C LEU A 118 -13.87 11.27 4.65
N LYS A 119 -14.06 10.54 3.53
CA LYS A 119 -15.31 9.80 3.25
C LYS A 119 -15.39 8.44 3.97
N GLY A 120 -14.51 8.16 4.90
CA GLY A 120 -14.53 6.92 5.68
C GLY A 120 -14.25 5.65 4.88
N LYS A 121 -13.54 5.72 3.75
CA LYS A 121 -13.18 4.52 2.96
C LYS A 121 -12.03 3.76 3.60
N ALA A 122 -12.00 2.42 3.40
CA ALA A 122 -11.00 1.54 3.99
C ALA A 122 -9.74 1.38 3.12
N VAL A 123 -9.91 1.35 1.81
CA VAL A 123 -8.83 1.07 0.86
C VAL A 123 -8.97 1.94 -0.37
N TYR A 124 -7.87 2.50 -0.82
CA TYR A 124 -7.76 3.14 -2.13
C TYR A 124 -6.79 2.37 -3.02
N THR A 125 -7.25 2.00 -4.21
CA THR A 125 -6.44 1.44 -5.30
C THR A 125 -6.76 2.24 -6.56
N GLY A 126 -5.75 2.71 -7.26
CA GLY A 126 -5.88 3.70 -8.31
C GLY A 126 -6.78 3.29 -9.48
N LYS A 127 -6.28 2.46 -10.39
CA LYS A 127 -7.00 2.09 -11.63
C LYS A 127 -7.85 0.82 -11.45
N VAL A 128 -8.83 0.62 -12.32
CA VAL A 128 -9.77 -0.53 -12.28
C VAL A 128 -9.02 -1.86 -12.34
N LEU A 129 -8.02 -1.97 -13.20
CA LEU A 129 -7.17 -3.17 -13.32
C LEU A 129 -6.66 -3.65 -11.96
N TYR A 130 -6.12 -2.73 -11.15
CA TYR A 130 -5.56 -3.07 -9.84
C TYR A 130 -6.62 -3.32 -8.76
N LYS A 131 -7.84 -2.83 -8.95
CA LYS A 131 -8.98 -3.22 -8.10
C LYS A 131 -9.38 -4.67 -8.37
N VAL A 132 -9.42 -5.05 -9.63
CA VAL A 132 -9.65 -6.46 -10.05
C VAL A 132 -8.53 -7.34 -9.50
N TYR A 133 -7.26 -6.95 -9.72
CA TYR A 133 -6.10 -7.66 -9.16
C TYR A 133 -6.21 -7.87 -7.64
N ARG A 134 -6.63 -6.85 -6.88
CA ARG A 134 -6.86 -6.99 -5.43
C ARG A 134 -7.93 -8.02 -5.09
N VAL A 135 -8.98 -8.14 -5.89
CA VAL A 135 -10.03 -9.15 -5.68
C VAL A 135 -9.49 -10.54 -6.02
N LEU A 136 -8.81 -10.69 -7.15
CA LEU A 136 -8.19 -11.96 -7.55
C LEU A 136 -7.16 -12.45 -6.54
N ALA A 137 -6.37 -11.52 -5.95
CA ALA A 137 -5.41 -11.84 -4.91
C ALA A 137 -6.02 -12.45 -3.63
N LYS A 138 -7.33 -12.28 -3.43
CA LYS A 138 -8.06 -12.91 -2.32
C LYS A 138 -8.66 -14.27 -2.66
N LEU A 139 -8.92 -14.51 -3.93
CA LEU A 139 -9.67 -15.68 -4.39
C LEU A 139 -8.78 -16.77 -4.96
N LEU A 140 -7.62 -16.37 -5.52
CA LEU A 140 -6.71 -17.28 -6.21
C LEU A 140 -5.50 -17.63 -5.36
N PRO A 141 -4.93 -18.84 -5.49
CA PRO A 141 -3.67 -19.20 -4.86
C PRO A 141 -2.56 -18.23 -5.28
N HIS A 142 -1.80 -17.71 -4.31
CA HIS A 142 -0.72 -16.75 -4.58
C HIS A 142 0.32 -17.30 -5.57
N ASN A 143 0.61 -18.61 -5.52
CA ASN A 143 1.58 -19.23 -6.44
C ASN A 143 1.24 -19.04 -7.94
N TRP A 144 -0.03 -18.89 -8.28
CA TRP A 144 -0.44 -18.60 -9.65
C TRP A 144 -0.20 -17.13 -10.00
N LEU A 145 -0.54 -16.23 -9.09
CA LEU A 145 -0.40 -14.80 -9.29
C LEU A 145 1.06 -14.34 -9.25
N MET A 146 1.91 -14.99 -8.44
CA MET A 146 3.34 -14.69 -8.35
C MET A 146 4.06 -14.82 -9.69
N LYS A 147 3.64 -15.77 -10.54
CA LYS A 147 4.19 -15.93 -11.90
C LYS A 147 3.94 -14.69 -12.78
N LEU A 148 2.90 -13.93 -12.49
CA LEU A 148 2.53 -12.71 -13.22
C LEU A 148 3.16 -11.45 -12.62
N THR A 149 3.68 -11.52 -11.39
CA THR A 149 4.19 -10.36 -10.64
C THR A 149 5.71 -10.35 -10.47
N THR A 150 6.41 -11.28 -11.09
CA THR A 150 7.88 -11.31 -11.07
C THR A 150 8.46 -10.10 -11.81
N ILE A 151 9.35 -9.36 -11.14
CA ILE A 151 10.01 -8.13 -11.60
C ILE A 151 11.49 -8.39 -11.87
#